data_be877037b77dd21d79a77a993b73b300
#
_entry.id   be877037b77dd21d79a77a993b73b300
#
_cell.length_a   1.000
_cell.length_b   1.000
_cell.length_c   1.000
_cell.angle_alpha   90.00
_cell.angle_beta   90.00
_cell.angle_gamma   90.00
#
_symmetry.space_group_name_H-M   'P 1'
#
loop_
_entity.id
_entity.type
_entity.pdbx_description
1 polymer ?
#
loop_
_entity_poly.entity_id
_entity_poly.type
_entity_poly.pdbx_seq_one_letter_code
_entity_poly.pdbx_strand_id
1 'polypeptide(L)'
;MSPRSKKILAFLGTGLLFSAGLFFGQEVIQTQSHNTVEGIEADLTSLEIQNNIVTVKFKLRNTAAEKQNVTIQFKDCYIMDEVNQKKYYGLKDTDGLFIAGPAYDDQNGGRFWYGIQAGKSMGLWIKFPQPADNPASITISLPGVSPFESVKLAK
;
A
#
# COMPACT_ATOMS: atom_id res chain seq x y z
N MET A 1 -63.69 25.77 46.14
CA MET A 1 -62.24 26.02 46.09
C MET A 1 -61.56 24.82 45.46
N SER A 2 -61.15 24.97 44.26
CA SER A 2 -60.46 23.90 43.48
C SER A 2 -58.94 24.14 43.43
N PRO A 3 -58.08 23.17 43.73
CA PRO A 3 -56.63 23.35 43.53
C PRO A 3 -56.24 23.00 42.11
N ARG A 4 -55.54 23.92 41.50
CA ARG A 4 -54.97 23.85 40.14
C ARG A 4 -53.86 22.76 40.05
N SER A 5 -54.09 21.78 39.18
CA SER A 5 -53.12 20.79 38.79
C SER A 5 -52.04 21.43 37.89
N LYS A 6 -50.79 21.43 38.33
CA LYS A 6 -49.63 21.82 37.52
C LYS A 6 -49.17 20.61 36.69
N LYS A 7 -49.33 20.69 35.39
CA LYS A 7 -48.74 19.73 34.44
C LYS A 7 -47.24 20.00 34.31
N ILE A 8 -46.44 19.06 34.73
CA ILE A 8 -45.01 19.05 34.47
C ILE A 8 -44.81 18.43 33.11
N LEU A 9 -44.29 19.24 32.17
CA LEU A 9 -43.91 18.79 30.83
C LEU A 9 -42.51 18.20 30.90
N ALA A 10 -42.39 16.88 30.82
CA ALA A 10 -41.09 16.21 30.71
C ALA A 10 -40.58 16.30 29.28
N PHE A 11 -39.49 17.05 29.08
CA PHE A 11 -38.75 17.09 27.83
C PHE A 11 -37.88 15.82 27.75
N LEU A 12 -38.25 14.86 26.89
CA LEU A 12 -37.38 13.75 26.49
C LEU A 12 -36.39 14.28 25.47
N GLY A 13 -35.20 14.57 25.93
CA GLY A 13 -34.06 14.84 25.05
C GLY A 13 -33.61 13.54 24.40
N THR A 14 -33.89 13.38 23.10
CA THR A 14 -33.35 12.28 22.28
C THR A 14 -31.89 12.60 21.98
N GLY A 15 -30.98 12.03 22.76
CA GLY A 15 -29.54 12.10 22.48
C GLY A 15 -29.22 11.29 21.24
N LEU A 16 -28.89 11.97 20.14
CA LEU A 16 -28.29 11.37 18.95
C LEU A 16 -26.84 10.98 19.32
N LEU A 17 -26.63 9.69 19.59
CA LEU A 17 -25.28 9.12 19.66
C LEU A 17 -24.68 9.10 18.24
N PHE A 18 -23.90 10.12 17.90
CA PHE A 18 -22.98 10.05 16.79
C PHE A 18 -21.88 9.05 17.15
N SER A 19 -22.00 7.82 16.67
CA SER A 19 -20.89 6.89 16.64
C SER A 19 -19.89 7.41 15.61
N ALA A 20 -18.87 8.13 16.05
CA ALA A 20 -17.69 8.41 15.25
C ALA A 20 -17.03 7.07 14.94
N GLY A 21 -17.32 6.51 13.76
CA GLY A 21 -16.60 5.37 13.23
C GLY A 21 -15.14 5.79 13.07
N LEU A 22 -14.27 5.21 13.88
CA LEU A 22 -12.84 5.31 13.69
C LEU A 22 -12.52 4.63 12.35
N PHE A 23 -12.40 5.41 11.29
CA PHE A 23 -11.77 4.96 10.06
C PHE A 23 -10.28 4.75 10.38
N PHE A 24 -9.90 3.53 10.72
CA PHE A 24 -8.51 3.11 10.69
C PHE A 24 -8.07 3.12 9.22
N GLY A 25 -7.64 4.28 8.74
CA GLY A 25 -6.89 4.35 7.48
C GLY A 25 -5.64 3.49 7.63
N GLN A 26 -5.33 2.68 6.62
CA GLN A 26 -4.10 1.90 6.61
C GLN A 26 -2.92 2.88 6.76
N GLU A 27 -2.08 2.66 7.78
CA GLU A 27 -0.94 3.52 8.07
C GLU A 27 0.06 3.45 6.90
N VAL A 28 0.50 4.62 6.43
CA VAL A 28 1.50 4.72 5.36
C VAL A 28 2.88 4.71 6.00
N ILE A 29 3.73 3.75 5.61
CA ILE A 29 5.11 3.62 6.12
C ILE A 29 6.00 4.69 5.49
N GLN A 30 5.96 4.80 4.16
CA GLN A 30 6.67 5.82 3.38
C GLN A 30 5.88 6.14 2.10
N THR A 31 6.06 7.34 1.56
CA THR A 31 5.53 7.76 0.26
C THR A 31 6.68 8.17 -0.66
N GLN A 32 6.64 7.72 -1.92
CA GLN A 32 7.60 8.10 -2.95
C GLN A 32 6.86 8.51 -4.23
N SER A 33 7.42 9.48 -4.95
CA SER A 33 6.87 9.93 -6.22
C SER A 33 7.32 9.05 -7.38
N HIS A 34 6.47 8.93 -8.39
CA HIS A 34 6.84 8.34 -9.67
C HIS A 34 7.64 9.37 -10.49
N ASN A 35 8.83 8.98 -10.96
CA ASN A 35 9.79 9.91 -11.57
C ASN A 35 9.44 10.36 -13.00
N THR A 36 8.58 9.59 -13.69
CA THR A 36 8.23 9.81 -15.11
C THR A 36 6.73 9.95 -15.37
N VAL A 37 5.88 9.63 -14.39
CA VAL A 37 4.43 9.81 -14.51
C VAL A 37 4.00 10.83 -13.47
N GLU A 38 3.70 12.03 -13.94
CA GLU A 38 3.31 13.16 -13.11
C GLU A 38 2.06 12.84 -12.27
N GLY A 39 2.08 13.23 -11.00
CA GLY A 39 0.96 13.05 -10.08
C GLY A 39 0.74 11.62 -9.61
N ILE A 40 1.60 10.67 -9.96
CA ILE A 40 1.57 9.33 -9.36
C ILE A 40 2.50 9.29 -8.14
N GLU A 41 1.92 8.88 -7.03
CA GLU A 41 2.61 8.62 -5.77
C GLU A 41 2.40 7.16 -5.35
N ALA A 42 3.45 6.55 -4.82
CA ALA A 42 3.44 5.21 -4.28
C ALA A 42 3.57 5.26 -2.76
N ASP A 43 2.55 4.86 -2.05
CA ASP A 43 2.57 4.67 -0.60
C ASP A 43 2.95 3.22 -0.30
N LEU A 44 4.02 3.02 0.44
CA LEU A 44 4.33 1.74 1.07
C LEU A 44 3.39 1.58 2.27
N THR A 45 2.51 0.59 2.24
CA THR A 45 1.46 0.43 3.24
C THR A 45 1.63 -0.80 4.14
N SER A 46 2.40 -1.79 3.70
CA SER A 46 2.65 -2.99 4.50
C SER A 46 3.93 -3.68 4.06
N LEU A 47 4.64 -4.23 5.04
CA LEU A 47 5.73 -5.17 4.86
C LEU A 47 5.54 -6.29 5.89
N GLU A 48 5.30 -7.51 5.42
CA GLU A 48 5.02 -8.68 6.24
C GLU A 48 6.02 -9.79 5.92
N ILE A 49 6.52 -10.47 6.95
CA ILE A 49 7.41 -11.63 6.80
C ILE A 49 6.67 -12.86 7.29
N GLN A 50 6.50 -13.84 6.42
CA GLN A 50 5.92 -15.13 6.76
C GLN A 50 6.61 -16.24 5.96
N ASN A 51 7.02 -17.31 6.62
CA ASN A 51 7.65 -18.49 5.98
C ASN A 51 8.83 -18.13 5.07
N ASN A 52 9.71 -17.24 5.51
CA ASN A 52 10.86 -16.73 4.75
C ASN A 52 10.47 -15.98 3.46
N ILE A 53 9.26 -15.47 3.39
CA ILE A 53 8.76 -14.65 2.30
C ILE A 53 8.43 -13.26 2.84
N VAL A 54 8.97 -12.24 2.18
CA VAL A 54 8.62 -10.84 2.41
C VAL A 54 7.51 -10.45 1.44
N THR A 55 6.35 -10.11 1.94
CA THR A 55 5.25 -9.55 1.15
C THR A 55 5.21 -8.04 1.37
N VAL A 56 5.36 -7.31 0.28
CA VAL A 56 5.30 -5.83 0.30
C VAL A 56 4.03 -5.38 -0.38
N LYS A 57 3.32 -4.43 0.24
CA LYS A 57 2.08 -3.87 -0.32
C LYS A 57 2.23 -2.36 -0.49
N PHE A 58 1.76 -1.89 -1.62
CA PHE A 58 1.75 -0.49 -2.00
C PHE A 58 0.34 -0.04 -2.36
N LYS A 59 0.12 1.26 -2.28
CA LYS A 59 -1.03 1.95 -2.81
C LYS A 59 -0.55 3.03 -3.77
N LEU A 60 -0.79 2.84 -5.06
CA LEU A 60 -0.49 3.84 -6.09
C LEU A 60 -1.64 4.83 -6.15
N ARG A 61 -1.38 6.10 -5.89
CA ARG A 61 -2.36 7.19 -5.91
C ARG A 61 -2.12 8.09 -7.10
N ASN A 62 -3.20 8.47 -7.79
CA ASN A 62 -3.15 9.51 -8.80
C ASN A 62 -3.65 10.83 -8.20
N THR A 63 -2.74 11.77 -7.99
CA THR A 63 -3.02 13.13 -7.51
C THR A 63 -3.17 14.16 -8.64
N ALA A 64 -2.95 13.74 -9.90
CA ALA A 64 -3.18 14.58 -11.08
C ALA A 64 -4.67 14.78 -11.36
N ALA A 65 -4.99 15.81 -12.16
CA ALA A 65 -6.36 16.14 -12.57
C ALA A 65 -6.94 15.17 -13.61
N GLU A 66 -6.08 14.34 -14.24
CA GLU A 66 -6.46 13.43 -15.32
C GLU A 66 -6.04 11.99 -15.00
N LYS A 67 -6.62 11.05 -15.76
CA LYS A 67 -6.23 9.64 -15.69
C LYS A 67 -4.75 9.49 -16.06
N GLN A 68 -4.00 8.75 -15.25
CA GLN A 68 -2.61 8.39 -15.51
C GLN A 68 -2.45 6.87 -15.75
N ASN A 69 -1.66 6.51 -16.76
CA ASN A 69 -1.31 5.11 -17.02
C ASN A 69 0.01 4.77 -16.35
N VAL A 70 0.02 3.72 -15.55
CA VAL A 70 1.19 3.28 -14.79
C VAL A 70 1.58 1.89 -15.23
N THR A 71 2.88 1.70 -15.48
CA THR A 71 3.47 0.40 -15.78
C THR A 71 4.62 0.13 -14.82
N ILE A 72 4.60 -1.02 -14.15
CA ILE A 72 5.69 -1.50 -13.30
C ILE A 72 6.04 -2.92 -13.72
N GLN A 73 7.22 -3.10 -14.29
CA GLN A 73 7.74 -4.41 -14.66
C GLN A 73 8.19 -5.16 -13.41
N PHE A 74 7.59 -6.30 -13.10
CA PHE A 74 7.92 -7.05 -11.89
C PHE A 74 9.35 -7.59 -11.89
N LYS A 75 9.92 -7.89 -13.07
CA LYS A 75 11.30 -8.33 -13.21
C LYS A 75 12.34 -7.32 -12.72
N ASP A 76 11.98 -6.04 -12.69
CA ASP A 76 12.85 -4.94 -12.30
C ASP A 76 12.61 -4.50 -10.84
N CYS A 77 11.65 -5.13 -10.15
CA CYS A 77 11.40 -4.90 -8.74
C CYS A 77 12.35 -5.75 -7.89
N TYR A 78 12.93 -5.15 -6.85
CA TYR A 78 13.78 -5.86 -5.91
C TYR A 78 13.75 -5.23 -4.52
N ILE A 79 14.12 -6.01 -3.53
CA ILE A 79 14.54 -5.52 -2.22
C ILE A 79 16.05 -5.67 -2.09
N MET A 80 16.70 -4.76 -1.38
CA MET A 80 18.14 -4.76 -1.20
C MET A 80 18.50 -4.71 0.28
N ASP A 81 19.34 -5.64 0.70
CA ASP A 81 20.05 -5.57 1.97
C ASP A 81 21.13 -4.47 1.84
N GLU A 82 20.96 -3.38 2.57
CA GLU A 82 21.83 -2.21 2.49
C GLU A 82 23.23 -2.49 3.04
N VAL A 83 23.34 -3.38 4.01
CA VAL A 83 24.62 -3.73 4.66
C VAL A 83 25.50 -4.56 3.73
N ASN A 84 24.90 -5.61 3.14
CA ASN A 84 25.62 -6.56 2.29
C ASN A 84 25.56 -6.21 0.79
N GLN A 85 24.84 -5.15 0.42
CA GLN A 85 24.62 -4.69 -0.96
C GLN A 85 24.06 -5.79 -1.87
N LYS A 86 23.21 -6.68 -1.29
CA LYS A 86 22.65 -7.83 -1.97
C LYS A 86 21.20 -7.58 -2.37
N LYS A 87 20.90 -7.77 -3.66
CA LYS A 87 19.56 -7.63 -4.22
C LYS A 87 18.83 -8.98 -4.23
N TYR A 88 17.56 -8.92 -3.90
CA TYR A 88 16.61 -10.04 -3.93
C TYR A 88 15.44 -9.66 -4.83
N TYR A 89 15.34 -10.33 -5.97
CA TYR A 89 14.27 -10.11 -6.93
C TYR A 89 12.99 -10.85 -6.53
N GLY A 90 11.86 -10.47 -7.13
CA GLY A 90 10.57 -11.09 -6.86
C GLY A 90 10.57 -12.60 -7.04
N LEU A 91 9.80 -13.29 -6.21
CA LEU A 91 9.57 -14.73 -6.34
C LEU A 91 8.73 -15.02 -7.58
N LYS A 92 9.01 -16.16 -8.21
CA LYS A 92 8.25 -16.68 -9.35
C LYS A 92 7.55 -17.99 -8.98
N ASP A 93 6.43 -18.22 -9.63
CA ASP A 93 5.74 -19.51 -9.60
C ASP A 93 6.38 -20.52 -10.58
N THR A 94 5.77 -21.71 -10.69
CA THR A 94 6.24 -22.79 -11.57
C THR A 94 6.15 -22.46 -13.05
N ASP A 95 5.32 -21.50 -13.43
CA ASP A 95 5.12 -21.07 -14.82
C ASP A 95 6.04 -19.89 -15.19
N GLY A 96 6.87 -19.46 -14.23
CA GLY A 96 7.81 -18.36 -14.40
C GLY A 96 7.22 -16.97 -14.25
N LEU A 97 5.97 -16.85 -13.78
CA LEU A 97 5.32 -15.60 -13.48
C LEU A 97 5.72 -15.10 -12.09
N PHE A 98 5.93 -13.81 -11.95
CA PHE A 98 6.20 -13.22 -10.64
C PHE A 98 4.97 -13.33 -9.74
N ILE A 99 5.19 -13.67 -8.47
CA ILE A 99 4.15 -13.70 -7.45
C ILE A 99 3.89 -12.27 -6.98
N ALA A 100 3.09 -11.57 -7.75
CA ALA A 100 2.78 -10.16 -7.61
C ALA A 100 1.38 -9.86 -8.19
N GLY A 101 0.78 -8.75 -7.81
CA GLY A 101 -0.54 -8.40 -8.35
C GLY A 101 -1.04 -7.00 -7.97
N PRO A 102 -2.05 -6.53 -8.68
CA PRO A 102 -2.67 -7.16 -9.86
C PRO A 102 -1.71 -7.22 -11.05
N ALA A 103 -1.74 -8.30 -11.80
CA ALA A 103 -0.79 -8.58 -12.86
C ALA A 103 -1.46 -8.64 -14.23
N TYR A 104 -0.76 -8.09 -15.22
CA TYR A 104 -0.99 -8.35 -16.62
C TYR A 104 0.15 -9.25 -17.11
N ASP A 105 -0.17 -10.44 -17.62
CA ASP A 105 0.83 -11.40 -18.07
C ASP A 105 1.55 -10.91 -19.33
N ASP A 106 2.85 -11.13 -19.35
CA ASP A 106 3.69 -10.88 -20.50
C ASP A 106 4.89 -11.84 -20.54
N GLN A 107 5.66 -11.81 -21.63
CA GLN A 107 6.85 -12.66 -21.81
C GLN A 107 7.97 -12.42 -20.78
N ASN A 108 7.87 -11.35 -19.96
CA ASN A 108 8.85 -11.01 -18.93
C ASN A 108 8.44 -11.47 -17.52
N GLY A 109 7.39 -12.30 -17.40
CA GLY A 109 6.90 -12.81 -16.13
C GLY A 109 5.84 -11.94 -15.46
N GLY A 110 5.23 -11.02 -16.21
CA GLY A 110 4.13 -10.18 -15.77
C GLY A 110 4.54 -8.77 -15.33
N ARG A 111 3.55 -7.90 -15.38
CA ARG A 111 3.68 -6.49 -14.99
C ARG A 111 2.39 -5.94 -14.40
N PHE A 112 2.48 -4.92 -13.58
CA PHE A 112 1.38 -4.00 -13.31
C PHE A 112 1.21 -3.09 -14.52
N TRP A 113 0.01 -3.01 -15.09
CA TRP A 113 -0.31 -2.14 -16.22
C TRP A 113 -1.74 -1.67 -16.14
N TYR A 114 -1.96 -0.51 -15.55
CA TYR A 114 -3.29 0.00 -15.27
C TYR A 114 -3.36 1.51 -15.40
N GLY A 115 -4.55 1.99 -15.81
CA GLY A 115 -4.90 3.38 -15.75
C GLY A 115 -5.59 3.73 -14.42
N ILE A 116 -5.04 4.68 -13.68
CA ILE A 116 -5.59 5.16 -12.42
C ILE A 116 -6.30 6.49 -12.69
N GLN A 117 -7.59 6.55 -12.41
CA GLN A 117 -8.39 7.78 -12.60
C GLN A 117 -7.91 8.88 -11.63
N ALA A 118 -8.18 10.15 -12.00
CA ALA A 118 -7.89 11.32 -11.16
C ALA A 118 -8.47 11.15 -9.74
N GLY A 119 -7.66 11.40 -8.73
CA GLY A 119 -8.04 11.27 -7.31
C GLY A 119 -8.30 9.84 -6.84
N LYS A 120 -8.04 8.82 -7.67
CA LYS A 120 -8.20 7.40 -7.31
C LYS A 120 -6.87 6.74 -7.00
N SER A 121 -6.95 5.55 -6.44
CA SER A 121 -5.79 4.73 -6.10
C SER A 121 -6.00 3.27 -6.46
N MET A 122 -4.90 2.55 -6.58
CA MET A 122 -4.88 1.12 -6.87
C MET A 122 -3.82 0.42 -6.02
N GLY A 123 -4.15 -0.75 -5.46
CA GLY A 123 -3.21 -1.56 -4.70
C GLY A 123 -2.24 -2.30 -5.61
N LEU A 124 -1.01 -2.49 -5.13
CA LEU A 124 0.02 -3.32 -5.73
C LEU A 124 0.69 -4.12 -4.62
N TRP A 125 0.96 -5.40 -4.85
CA TRP A 125 1.72 -6.22 -3.92
C TRP A 125 2.71 -7.11 -4.66
N ILE A 126 3.83 -7.40 -4.02
CA ILE A 126 4.92 -8.25 -4.58
C ILE A 126 5.50 -9.10 -3.46
N LYS A 127 5.85 -10.35 -3.77
CA LYS A 127 6.54 -11.25 -2.85
C LYS A 127 8.02 -11.40 -3.23
N PHE A 128 8.88 -11.32 -2.20
CA PHE A 128 10.32 -11.48 -2.31
C PHE A 128 10.81 -12.57 -1.37
N PRO A 129 11.97 -13.20 -1.64
CA PRO A 129 12.61 -14.02 -0.63
C PRO A 129 13.11 -13.16 0.53
N GLN A 130 13.00 -13.66 1.76
CA GLN A 130 13.59 -12.98 2.92
C GLN A 130 15.11 -12.93 2.79
N PRO A 131 15.77 -11.77 3.01
CA PRO A 131 17.22 -11.68 3.06
C PRO A 131 17.80 -12.63 4.12
N ALA A 132 18.79 -13.44 3.71
CA ALA A 132 19.34 -14.52 4.55
C ALA A 132 19.99 -14.01 5.85
N ASP A 133 20.56 -12.81 5.81
CA ASP A 133 21.28 -12.20 6.93
C ASP A 133 20.36 -11.43 7.89
N ASN A 134 19.06 -11.44 7.64
CA ASN A 134 18.05 -10.74 8.45
C ASN A 134 18.44 -9.28 8.79
N PRO A 135 18.71 -8.44 7.80
CA PRO A 135 19.12 -7.06 8.06
C PRO A 135 18.03 -6.30 8.82
N ALA A 136 18.42 -5.31 9.61
CA ALA A 136 17.48 -4.48 10.37
C ALA A 136 16.58 -3.64 9.45
N SER A 137 17.10 -3.24 8.28
CA SER A 137 16.37 -2.49 7.26
C SER A 137 16.79 -2.90 5.86
N ILE A 138 15.92 -2.58 4.91
CA ILE A 138 16.12 -2.81 3.48
C ILE A 138 15.73 -1.57 2.69
N THR A 139 16.25 -1.49 1.46
CA THR A 139 15.71 -0.61 0.43
C THR A 139 14.77 -1.42 -0.47
N ILE A 140 13.61 -0.84 -0.82
CA ILE A 140 12.67 -1.43 -1.77
C ILE A 140 12.66 -0.59 -3.04
N SER A 141 12.81 -1.23 -4.20
CA SER A 141 12.86 -0.57 -5.49
C SER A 141 11.72 -1.04 -6.40
N LEU A 142 10.97 -0.06 -6.90
CA LEU A 142 10.01 -0.22 -7.99
C LEU A 142 10.50 0.59 -9.18
N PRO A 143 10.49 0.03 -10.42
CA PRO A 143 10.91 0.80 -11.58
C PRO A 143 10.03 2.04 -11.79
N GLY A 144 10.67 3.18 -12.03
CA GLY A 144 10.00 4.46 -12.22
C GLY A 144 9.59 5.18 -10.93
N VAL A 145 9.75 4.59 -9.77
CA VAL A 145 9.47 5.20 -8.45
C VAL A 145 10.78 5.42 -7.70
N SER A 146 10.90 6.52 -6.97
CA SER A 146 12.04 6.73 -6.08
C SER A 146 12.14 5.61 -5.04
N PRO A 147 13.35 5.15 -4.67
CA PRO A 147 13.50 4.04 -3.74
C PRO A 147 12.91 4.33 -2.36
N PHE A 148 12.33 3.31 -1.72
CA PHE A 148 11.95 3.33 -0.32
C PHE A 148 13.14 2.85 0.50
N GLU A 149 13.86 3.79 1.12
CA GLU A 149 15.10 3.51 1.84
C GLU A 149 14.85 3.29 3.34
N SER A 150 15.73 2.51 3.97
CA SER A 150 15.74 2.25 5.41
C SER A 150 14.40 1.73 5.96
N VAL A 151 13.71 0.92 5.16
CA VAL A 151 12.46 0.28 5.56
C VAL A 151 12.77 -0.82 6.57
N LYS A 152 12.23 -0.72 7.77
CA LYS A 152 12.46 -1.71 8.84
C LYS A 152 11.80 -3.04 8.48
N LEU A 153 12.57 -4.12 8.60
CA LEU A 153 12.03 -5.48 8.61
C LEU A 153 11.49 -5.76 10.02
N ALA A 154 10.17 -5.73 10.18
CA ALA A 154 9.56 -6.16 11.43
C ALA A 154 9.80 -7.67 11.61
N LYS A 155 10.29 -8.03 12.80
CA LYS A 155 10.44 -9.44 13.21
C LYS A 155 9.14 -9.98 13.77
#